data_f27c7c64ad028375c581fcc4d5814ec4
#
_entry.id   f27c7c64ad028375c581fcc4d5814ec4
#
_cell.length_a   1.000
_cell.length_b   1.000
_cell.length_c   1.000
_cell.angle_alpha   90.00
_cell.angle_beta   90.00
_cell.angle_gamma   90.00
#
_symmetry.space_group_name_H-M   'P 1'
#
loop_
_entity.id
_entity.type
_entity.pdbx_description
1 polymer ?
#
loop_
_entity_poly.entity_id
_entity_poly.type
_entity_poly.pdbx_seq_one_letter_code
_entity_poly.pdbx_strand_id
1 'polypeptide(L)'
;MAHVELSLSEAFVPAARASTEPESDNVGQWSSTVSRADEPCLLIDAATRVVAISTAGCALLCLGEPDGLIGRPLLDGGLRLLDFTANRGELTEAEIDMIPPLLALSSGRLARGLLRVQAASASSSDATVDAISTPLLTDGAVAGSLTFFSEV
;
A
#
# COMPACT_ATOMS: atom_id res chain seq x y z
N MET A 1 33.97 21.35 -2.67
CA MET A 1 33.81 20.84 -2.65
C MET A 1 33.37 20.20 -2.57
N ALA A 2 33.33 19.98 -2.72
CA ALA A 2 33.06 19.24 -2.74
C ALA A 2 32.76 18.51 -2.78
N HIS A 3 32.87 18.51 -2.87
CA HIS A 3 32.72 17.67 -2.94
C HIS A 3 32.35 16.92 -2.55
N VAL A 4 32.38 17.13 -2.41
CA VAL A 4 32.17 16.19 -2.11
C VAL A 4 31.50 15.50 -1.86
N GLU A 5 31.30 15.45 -2.00
CA GLU A 5 30.90 14.74 -1.89
C GLU A 5 30.42 13.93 -1.90
N LEU A 6 30.51 14.10 -2.08
CA LEU A 6 30.30 13.23 -2.14
C LEU A 6 30.13 12.40 -1.90
N SER A 7 30.22 12.53 -1.72
CA SER A 7 30.27 11.58 -1.52
C SER A 7 29.96 10.87 -1.10
N LEU A 8 29.89 11.13 -1.08
CA LEU A 8 29.75 10.31 -0.81
C LEU A 8 29.30 9.54 -0.67
N SER A 9 29.17 9.68 -0.93
CA SER A 9 28.89 8.75 -1.02
C SER A 9 28.76 7.91 -1.20
N GLU A 10 28.97 7.98 -1.53
CA GLU A 10 29.08 7.05 -1.79
C GLU A 10 29.20 6.28 -1.48
N ALA A 11 29.47 6.67 -1.26
CA ALA A 11 29.69 5.81 -1.07
C ALA A 11 29.41 5.19 -0.69
N PHE A 12 29.36 5.37 -0.99
CA PHE A 12 29.25 4.47 -0.82
C PHE A 12 28.75 3.67 -0.76
N VAL A 13 28.84 3.69 -1.10
CA VAL A 13 28.58 2.65 -1.39
C VAL A 13 28.36 1.96 -1.34
N PRO A 14 28.52 1.80 -1.46
CA PRO A 14 28.31 0.81 -1.61
C PRO A 14 28.00 0.16 -1.77
N ALA A 15 27.97 0.22 -2.09
CA ALA A 15 27.51 -0.73 -2.32
C ALA A 15 27.72 -1.61 -2.48
N ALA A 16 28.07 -1.61 -2.70
CA ALA A 16 28.18 -2.71 -2.93
C ALA A 16 28.12 -3.52 -1.98
N ARG A 17 28.00 -3.33 -1.49
CA ARG A 17 27.78 -4.14 -0.77
C ARG A 17 26.99 -4.89 -0.72
N ALA A 18 26.67 -4.71 -1.09
CA ALA A 18 25.85 -5.44 -0.94
C ALA A 18 25.61 -6.41 -1.45
N SER A 19 25.88 -6.70 -1.85
CA SER A 19 25.37 -7.55 -2.16
C SER A 19 25.66 -8.88 -2.08
N THR A 20 26.29 -9.26 -1.33
CA THR A 20 26.49 -10.64 -1.02
C THR A 20 25.35 -11.22 -0.26
N GLU A 21 24.41 -10.38 0.10
CA GLU A 21 23.24 -10.89 0.75
C GLU A 21 22.26 -11.41 -0.23
N PRO A 22 21.49 -12.43 0.13
CA PRO A 22 20.41 -12.83 -0.72
C PRO A 22 19.53 -11.64 -0.97
N GLU A 23 18.96 -11.61 -2.14
CA GLU A 23 18.06 -10.57 -2.51
C GLU A 23 17.03 -10.41 -1.43
N SER A 24 16.91 -9.23 -0.89
CA SER A 24 16.00 -9.06 0.21
C SER A 24 14.57 -9.16 -0.25
N ASP A 25 13.80 -9.82 0.56
CA ASP A 25 12.36 -9.87 0.39
C ASP A 25 11.81 -8.56 0.96
N ASN A 26 11.70 -7.56 0.10
CA ASN A 26 11.21 -6.25 0.52
C ASN A 26 9.82 -6.34 1.14
N VAL A 27 8.97 -7.19 0.59
CA VAL A 27 7.63 -7.35 1.12
C VAL A 27 7.70 -7.93 2.53
N GLY A 28 8.51 -8.97 2.72
CA GLY A 28 8.68 -9.55 4.05
C GLY A 28 9.26 -8.59 5.06
N GLN A 29 10.22 -7.77 4.63
CA GLN A 29 10.85 -6.80 5.52
C GLN A 29 9.85 -5.74 6.00
N TRP A 30 8.96 -5.31 5.13
CA TRP A 30 8.00 -4.27 5.49
C TRP A 30 6.81 -4.79 6.30
N SER A 31 6.57 -6.11 6.29
CA SER A 31 5.37 -6.64 6.95
C SER A 31 5.34 -6.35 8.45
N SER A 32 6.47 -6.50 9.12
CA SER A 32 6.54 -6.23 10.55
C SER A 32 6.33 -4.74 10.85
N THR A 33 6.93 -3.88 10.03
CA THR A 33 6.80 -2.44 10.20
C THR A 33 5.33 -2.01 10.03
N VAL A 34 4.67 -2.52 8.99
CA VAL A 34 3.27 -2.19 8.74
C VAL A 34 2.38 -2.70 9.86
N SER A 35 2.62 -3.92 10.32
CA SER A 35 1.80 -4.51 11.37
C SER A 35 1.85 -3.75 12.68
N ARG A 36 2.96 -3.04 12.93
CA ARG A 36 3.16 -2.29 14.17
C ARG A 36 2.94 -0.79 14.02
N ALA A 37 2.65 -0.33 12.80
CA ALA A 37 2.53 1.09 12.55
C ALA A 37 1.30 1.67 13.25
N ASP A 38 1.44 2.89 13.74
CA ASP A 38 0.32 3.63 14.31
C ASP A 38 -0.51 4.30 13.23
N GLU A 39 0.05 4.43 12.04
CA GLU A 39 -0.59 5.11 10.93
C GLU A 39 -1.33 4.12 10.05
N PRO A 40 -2.38 4.57 9.36
CA PRO A 40 -3.09 3.68 8.43
C PRO A 40 -2.18 3.29 7.26
N CYS A 41 -1.84 2.03 7.16
CA CYS A 41 -1.01 1.55 6.06
C CYS A 41 -1.32 0.10 5.74
N LEU A 42 -0.93 -0.29 4.53
CA LEU A 42 -1.28 -1.58 3.95
C LEU A 42 -0.13 -2.07 3.09
N LEU A 43 0.15 -3.35 3.18
CA LEU A 43 1.14 -4.01 2.34
C LEU A 43 0.46 -5.16 1.62
N ILE A 44 0.53 -5.16 0.29
CA ILE A 44 0.02 -6.27 -0.52
C ILE A 44 1.15 -6.83 -1.37
N ASP A 45 1.04 -8.10 -1.74
CA ASP A 45 2.03 -8.74 -2.62
C ASP A 45 1.61 -8.59 -4.08
N ALA A 46 2.41 -9.16 -4.98
CA ALA A 46 2.16 -9.04 -6.41
C ALA A 46 0.86 -9.73 -6.84
N ALA A 47 0.34 -10.64 -6.02
CA ALA A 47 -0.93 -11.31 -6.29
C ALA A 47 -2.12 -10.56 -5.67
N THR A 48 -1.90 -9.34 -5.18
CA THR A 48 -2.88 -8.47 -4.53
C THR A 48 -3.41 -9.01 -3.21
N ARG A 49 -2.70 -9.92 -2.57
CA ARG A 49 -3.10 -10.45 -1.27
C ARG A 49 -2.53 -9.57 -0.17
N VAL A 50 -3.28 -9.43 0.90
CA VAL A 50 -2.85 -8.65 2.05
C VAL A 50 -1.73 -9.40 2.77
N VAL A 51 -0.57 -8.77 2.86
CA VAL A 51 0.56 -9.31 3.62
C VAL A 51 0.54 -8.75 5.03
N ALA A 52 0.22 -7.47 5.17
CA ALA A 52 0.13 -6.81 6.47
C ALA A 52 -0.74 -5.58 6.34
N ILE A 53 -1.42 -5.24 7.41
CA ILE A 53 -2.23 -4.03 7.49
C ILE A 53 -2.22 -3.57 8.93
N SER A 54 -2.12 -2.26 9.14
CA SER A 54 -2.14 -1.72 10.49
C SER A 54 -3.57 -1.70 11.04
N THR A 55 -3.69 -1.69 12.37
CA THR A 55 -4.99 -1.56 13.00
C THR A 55 -5.68 -0.26 12.58
N ALA A 56 -4.90 0.83 12.48
CA ALA A 56 -5.45 2.10 12.01
C ALA A 56 -5.92 2.00 10.55
N GLY A 57 -5.22 1.22 9.72
CA GLY A 57 -5.65 0.97 8.35
C GLY A 57 -6.98 0.24 8.29
N CYS A 58 -7.15 -0.77 9.12
CA CYS A 58 -8.41 -1.48 9.20
C CYS A 58 -9.54 -0.57 9.62
N ALA A 59 -9.29 0.29 10.60
CA ALA A 59 -10.32 1.21 11.08
C ALA A 59 -10.72 2.21 9.99
N LEU A 60 -9.73 2.77 9.30
CA LEU A 60 -10.00 3.78 8.28
C LEU A 60 -10.72 3.20 7.07
N LEU A 61 -10.38 1.98 6.70
CA LEU A 61 -10.96 1.32 5.53
C LEU A 61 -12.21 0.50 5.88
N CYS A 62 -12.69 0.60 7.11
CA CYS A 62 -13.89 -0.10 7.58
C CYS A 62 -13.76 -1.61 7.42
N LEU A 63 -12.56 -2.11 7.68
CA LEU A 63 -12.30 -3.54 7.65
C LEU A 63 -12.32 -4.08 9.08
N GLY A 64 -12.34 -5.39 9.21
CA GLY A 64 -12.34 -6.00 10.54
C GLY A 64 -10.96 -5.96 11.18
N GLU A 65 -10.60 -7.05 11.84
CA GLU A 65 -9.29 -7.14 12.48
C GLU A 65 -8.23 -7.51 11.46
N PRO A 66 -6.98 -7.03 11.64
CA PRO A 66 -5.91 -7.36 10.70
C PRO A 66 -5.73 -8.85 10.47
N ASP A 67 -5.84 -9.66 11.53
CA ASP A 67 -5.60 -11.10 11.42
C ASP A 67 -6.54 -11.79 10.45
N GLY A 68 -7.76 -11.28 10.31
CA GLY A 68 -8.73 -11.87 9.41
C GLY A 68 -8.50 -11.52 7.95
N LEU A 69 -7.59 -10.59 7.67
CA LEU A 69 -7.35 -10.10 6.32
C LEU A 69 -6.06 -10.66 5.70
N ILE A 70 -5.12 -11.09 6.54
CA ILE A 70 -3.82 -11.55 6.07
C ILE A 70 -3.99 -12.76 5.17
N GLY A 71 -3.36 -12.71 4.00
CA GLY A 71 -3.40 -13.81 3.04
C GLY A 71 -4.59 -13.78 2.10
N ARG A 72 -5.55 -12.89 2.32
CA ARG A 72 -6.74 -12.79 1.48
C ARG A 72 -6.54 -11.73 0.42
N PRO A 73 -7.17 -11.88 -0.75
CA PRO A 73 -7.15 -10.80 -1.73
C PRO A 73 -7.71 -9.52 -1.13
N LEU A 74 -7.10 -8.39 -1.47
CA LEU A 74 -7.46 -7.10 -0.89
C LEU A 74 -8.96 -6.84 -1.02
N LEU A 75 -9.52 -7.12 -2.17
CA LEU A 75 -10.91 -6.77 -2.45
C LEU A 75 -11.92 -7.82 -1.95
N ASP A 76 -11.44 -8.95 -1.44
CA ASP A 76 -12.30 -9.97 -0.84
C ASP A 76 -12.45 -9.80 0.66
N GLY A 77 -11.78 -8.82 1.24
CA GLY A 77 -11.76 -8.62 2.68
C GLY A 77 -12.85 -7.71 3.23
N GLY A 78 -13.78 -7.33 2.40
CA GLY A 78 -14.86 -6.43 2.83
C GLY A 78 -14.62 -4.98 2.50
N LEU A 79 -13.53 -4.66 1.81
CA LEU A 79 -13.27 -3.30 1.37
C LEU A 79 -14.28 -2.91 0.30
N ARG A 80 -15.03 -1.85 0.54
CA ARG A 80 -16.07 -1.37 -0.36
C ARG A 80 -15.72 0.04 -0.81
N LEU A 81 -15.39 0.16 -2.07
CA LEU A 81 -15.00 1.43 -2.66
C LEU A 81 -16.12 1.95 -3.55
N LEU A 82 -16.42 3.23 -3.41
CA LEU A 82 -17.50 3.89 -4.12
C LEU A 82 -16.93 4.97 -5.02
N ASP A 83 -17.68 5.30 -6.07
CA ASP A 83 -17.33 6.44 -6.90
C ASP A 83 -17.68 7.74 -6.15
N PHE A 84 -17.27 8.86 -6.73
CA PHE A 84 -17.48 10.16 -6.10
C PHE A 84 -18.75 10.85 -6.58
N THR A 85 -19.67 10.08 -7.17
CA THR A 85 -20.95 10.64 -7.59
C THR A 85 -21.95 10.62 -6.44
N ALA A 86 -23.03 11.33 -6.61
CA ALA A 86 -24.11 11.33 -5.63
C ALA A 86 -24.76 9.95 -5.51
N ASN A 87 -24.65 9.12 -6.53
CA ASN A 87 -25.26 7.80 -6.51
C ASN A 87 -24.47 6.80 -5.68
N ARG A 88 -23.22 7.11 -5.31
CA ARG A 88 -22.37 6.22 -4.52
C ARG A 88 -22.30 4.82 -5.11
N GLY A 89 -22.07 4.74 -6.44
CA GLY A 89 -21.96 3.45 -7.11
C GLY A 89 -20.64 2.76 -6.77
N GLU A 90 -20.65 1.43 -6.73
CA GLU A 90 -19.41 0.70 -6.54
C GLU A 90 -18.53 0.87 -7.76
N LEU A 91 -17.22 0.86 -7.53
CA LEU A 91 -16.27 1.01 -8.62
C LEU A 91 -16.37 -0.20 -9.56
N THR A 92 -16.26 0.08 -10.86
CA THR A 92 -16.16 -0.98 -11.86
C THR A 92 -14.79 -1.64 -11.75
N GLU A 93 -14.66 -2.80 -12.40
CA GLU A 93 -13.41 -3.54 -12.43
C GLU A 93 -12.27 -2.68 -12.98
N ALA A 94 -12.56 -1.91 -14.04
CA ALA A 94 -11.54 -1.05 -14.64
C ALA A 94 -11.14 0.06 -13.69
N GLU A 95 -12.07 0.61 -12.92
CA GLU A 95 -11.78 1.65 -11.96
C GLU A 95 -10.98 1.10 -10.77
N ILE A 96 -11.30 -0.12 -10.35
CA ILE A 96 -10.56 -0.77 -9.27
C ILE A 96 -9.11 -0.97 -9.64
N ASP A 97 -8.81 -1.31 -10.89
CA ASP A 97 -7.44 -1.49 -11.34
C ASP A 97 -6.62 -0.20 -11.24
N MET A 98 -7.29 0.94 -11.13
CA MET A 98 -6.63 2.24 -11.08
C MET A 98 -6.47 2.78 -9.67
N ILE A 99 -6.94 2.09 -8.65
CA ILE A 99 -6.70 2.57 -7.28
C ILE A 99 -5.22 2.47 -6.95
N PRO A 100 -4.70 3.39 -6.12
CA PRO A 100 -3.25 3.46 -5.91
C PRO A 100 -2.55 2.15 -5.56
N PRO A 101 -3.05 1.31 -4.64
CA PRO A 101 -2.34 0.06 -4.35
C PRO A 101 -2.16 -0.85 -5.57
N LEU A 102 -3.18 -0.94 -6.41
CA LEU A 102 -3.13 -1.80 -7.59
C LEU A 102 -2.41 -1.14 -8.74
N LEU A 103 -2.58 0.17 -8.89
CA LEU A 103 -1.89 0.90 -9.94
C LEU A 103 -0.37 0.89 -9.72
N ALA A 104 0.08 0.98 -8.47
CA ALA A 104 1.51 0.88 -8.18
C ALA A 104 2.07 -0.48 -8.59
N LEU A 105 1.29 -1.55 -8.39
CA LEU A 105 1.71 -2.89 -8.82
C LEU A 105 1.85 -2.97 -10.34
N SER A 106 0.87 -2.48 -11.06
CA SER A 106 0.85 -2.65 -12.52
C SER A 106 1.80 -1.68 -13.21
N SER A 107 1.97 -0.48 -12.68
CA SER A 107 2.82 0.52 -13.33
C SER A 107 4.28 0.46 -12.87
N GLY A 108 4.54 -0.11 -11.70
CA GLY A 108 5.88 -0.08 -11.12
C GLY A 108 6.30 1.31 -10.67
N ARG A 109 5.35 2.22 -10.48
CA ARG A 109 5.61 3.60 -10.11
C ARG A 109 4.76 3.98 -8.92
N LEU A 110 5.20 5.02 -8.21
CA LEU A 110 4.40 5.61 -7.16
C LEU A 110 3.05 6.04 -7.72
N ALA A 111 1.98 5.73 -7.01
CA ALA A 111 0.62 6.08 -7.39
C ALA A 111 -0.06 6.78 -6.23
N ARG A 112 -0.88 7.77 -6.55
CA ARG A 112 -1.62 8.51 -5.53
C ARG A 112 -3.01 8.82 -6.03
N GLY A 113 -3.99 8.74 -5.14
CA GLY A 113 -5.36 9.07 -5.49
C GLY A 113 -6.26 9.05 -4.30
N LEU A 114 -7.46 9.55 -4.51
CA LEU A 114 -8.49 9.57 -3.48
C LEU A 114 -9.38 8.35 -3.62
N LEU A 115 -9.77 7.79 -2.48
CA LEU A 115 -10.71 6.68 -2.42
C LEU A 115 -11.89 7.09 -1.57
N ARG A 116 -13.07 6.65 -1.98
CA ARG A 116 -14.26 6.82 -1.16
C ARG A 116 -14.63 5.46 -0.59
N VAL A 117 -14.52 5.34 0.72
CA VAL A 117 -14.75 4.07 1.42
C VAL A 117 -16.15 4.08 1.98
N GLN A 118 -16.91 3.03 1.68
CA GLN A 118 -18.28 2.93 2.16
C GLN A 118 -18.30 2.79 3.67
N ALA A 119 -19.21 3.52 4.29
CA ALA A 119 -19.39 3.47 5.73
C ALA A 119 -19.78 2.06 6.18
N ALA A 120 -19.32 1.70 7.39
CA ALA A 120 -19.60 0.37 7.94
C ALA A 120 -21.07 0.20 8.29
N SER A 121 -21.77 1.30 8.55
CA SER A 121 -23.18 1.24 8.91
C SER A 121 -23.91 2.44 8.32
N ALA A 122 -25.24 2.36 8.28
CA ALA A 122 -26.06 3.44 7.73
C ALA A 122 -25.96 4.73 8.56
N SER A 123 -25.56 4.63 9.83
CA SER A 123 -25.43 5.79 10.69
C SER A 123 -24.09 6.49 10.55
N SER A 124 -23.14 5.90 9.83
CA SER A 124 -21.81 6.48 9.62
C SER A 124 -21.76 7.14 8.24
N SER A 125 -20.79 8.03 8.07
CA SER A 125 -20.53 8.65 6.78
C SER A 125 -19.44 7.89 6.04
N ASP A 126 -19.54 7.91 4.70
CA ASP A 126 -18.44 7.39 3.89
C ASP A 126 -17.19 8.23 4.16
N ALA A 127 -16.05 7.60 4.12
CA ALA A 127 -14.77 8.27 4.34
C ALA A 127 -14.11 8.55 3.00
N THR A 128 -13.53 9.74 2.87
CA THR A 128 -12.67 10.06 1.74
C THR A 128 -11.24 9.92 2.24
N VAL A 129 -10.45 9.15 1.52
CA VAL A 129 -9.12 8.76 1.95
C VAL A 129 -8.15 9.07 0.83
N ASP A 130 -7.04 9.72 1.19
CA ASP A 130 -5.92 9.95 0.28
C ASP A 130 -4.97 8.76 0.42
N ALA A 131 -4.69 8.09 -0.67
CA ALA A 131 -3.83 6.91 -0.67
C ALA A 131 -2.59 7.19 -1.50
N ILE A 132 -1.43 6.88 -0.93
CA ILE A 132 -0.15 7.00 -1.63
C ILE A 132 0.49 5.62 -1.58
N SER A 133 0.74 5.05 -2.76
CA SER A 133 1.28 3.69 -2.88
C SER A 133 2.62 3.69 -3.58
N THR A 134 3.56 2.98 -2.98
CA THR A 134 4.91 2.83 -3.52
C THR A 134 5.11 1.37 -3.90
N PRO A 135 5.56 1.08 -5.13
CA PRO A 135 5.86 -0.30 -5.47
C PRO A 135 7.12 -0.77 -4.76
N LEU A 136 7.13 -2.01 -4.34
CA LEU A 136 8.30 -2.64 -3.75
C LEU A 136 8.89 -3.60 -4.76
N LEU A 137 10.19 -3.44 -5.01
CA LEU A 137 10.86 -4.20 -6.04
C LEU A 137 11.77 -5.25 -5.41
N THR A 138 11.83 -6.41 -6.04
CA THR A 138 12.78 -7.45 -5.72
C THR A 138 13.36 -7.93 -7.04
N ASP A 139 14.67 -7.88 -7.18
CA ASP A 139 15.36 -8.24 -8.42
C ASP A 139 14.83 -7.47 -9.63
N GLY A 140 14.47 -6.22 -9.41
CA GLY A 140 13.96 -5.37 -10.50
C GLY A 140 12.52 -5.62 -10.88
N ALA A 141 11.85 -6.58 -10.26
CA ALA A 141 10.45 -6.87 -10.52
C ALA A 141 9.59 -6.38 -9.37
N VAL A 142 8.36 -5.98 -9.68
CA VAL A 142 7.44 -5.52 -8.63
C VAL A 142 6.97 -6.73 -7.83
N ALA A 143 7.26 -6.72 -6.53
CA ALA A 143 6.91 -7.80 -5.62
C ALA A 143 5.69 -7.45 -4.76
N GLY A 144 5.34 -6.19 -4.67
CA GLY A 144 4.21 -5.76 -3.87
C GLY A 144 4.07 -4.25 -3.90
N SER A 145 3.15 -3.73 -3.11
CA SER A 145 3.02 -2.29 -2.93
C SER A 145 2.73 -1.96 -1.47
N LEU A 146 3.30 -0.84 -1.04
CA LEU A 146 3.12 -0.31 0.30
C LEU A 146 2.30 0.96 0.17
N THR A 147 1.19 1.02 0.88
CA THR A 147 0.26 2.16 0.78
C THR A 147 0.08 2.79 2.15
N PHE A 148 0.15 4.11 2.18
CA PHE A 148 -0.22 4.90 3.33
C PHE A 148 -1.51 5.64 3.01
N PHE A 149 -2.38 5.71 4.00
CA PHE A 149 -3.68 6.37 3.87
C PHE A 149 -3.78 7.51 4.86
N SER A 150 -4.50 8.55 4.47
CA SER A 150 -4.87 9.60 5.41
C SER A 150 -6.28 10.05 5.09
N GLU A 151 -7.05 10.31 6.14
CA GLU A 151 -8.40 10.78 5.96
C GLU A 151 -8.38 12.24 5.52
N VAL A 152 -9.21 12.55 4.56
CA VAL A 152 -9.28 13.90 4.00
C VAL A 152 -10.33 14.72 4.76
#